data_f7de9f8520a0e7888bc6eb1e0ad537b4
#
_entry.id   f7de9f8520a0e7888bc6eb1e0ad537b4
#
_cell.length_a   1.000
_cell.length_b   1.000
_cell.length_c   1.000
_cell.angle_alpha   90.00
_cell.angle_beta   90.00
_cell.angle_gamma   90.00
#
_symmetry.space_group_name_H-M   'P 1'
#
loop_
_entity.id
_entity.type
_entity.pdbx_description
1 polymer ?
#
loop_
_entity_poly.entity_id
_entity_poly.type
_entity_poly.pdbx_seq_one_letter_code
_entity_poly.pdbx_strand_id
1 'polypeptide(L)'
;MFVTQLKSFFWVARLGSITQAARQLGLSQPTVTAQIKSLEDLYEVELFARQSGRLAITDAGLKLLPQVEQLLLQAAQIESSLRQSGTVQQGQLRIGATAPYYVLDIIQRYQAALPLVDISIQSGNSRQMIQALAEYQVDLATSSHLDSDPRLLRIELGRDPLALVVHAQHPLARFTHPIPLKELAGETLILREHGSMTRLLTEQMLETAQVSPRKILEIASRESIREAVIRNMGISVFARHEASAHPDLVVLDLDGEVPTLPEYLYCLRERRHAQLIEPFLQMAQSRR
;
A
#
# COMPACT_ATOMS: atom_id res chain seq x y z
N MET A 1 -29.81 4.45 14.53
CA MET A 1 -30.43 3.90 13.30
C MET A 1 -29.97 4.65 12.07
N PHE A 2 -30.10 5.95 11.95
CA PHE A 2 -29.71 6.75 10.77
C PHE A 2 -28.22 6.61 10.35
N VAL A 3 -27.28 6.75 11.28
CA VAL A 3 -25.83 6.60 10.98
C VAL A 3 -25.47 5.20 10.47
N THR A 4 -26.16 4.15 10.94
CA THR A 4 -25.94 2.77 10.47
C THR A 4 -26.41 2.60 9.03
N GLN A 5 -27.54 3.23 8.66
CA GLN A 5 -28.03 3.25 7.29
C GLN A 5 -27.05 3.99 6.37
N LEU A 6 -26.52 5.12 6.82
CA LEU A 6 -25.50 5.87 6.07
C LEU A 6 -24.19 5.08 5.90
N LYS A 7 -23.76 4.31 6.91
CA LYS A 7 -22.62 3.39 6.78
C LYS A 7 -22.86 2.34 5.70
N SER A 8 -24.07 1.75 5.67
CA SER A 8 -24.42 0.79 4.62
C SER A 8 -24.45 1.42 3.23
N PHE A 9 -25.04 2.60 3.09
CA PHE A 9 -25.01 3.37 1.86
C PHE A 9 -23.57 3.63 1.38
N PHE A 10 -22.71 4.15 2.27
CA PHE A 10 -21.32 4.48 1.97
C PHE A 10 -20.55 3.27 1.44
N TRP A 11 -20.62 2.14 2.15
CA TRP A 11 -19.86 0.95 1.73
C TRP A 11 -20.40 0.33 0.45
N VAL A 12 -21.72 0.36 0.23
CA VAL A 12 -22.30 -0.12 -1.05
C VAL A 12 -21.90 0.81 -2.20
N ALA A 13 -21.90 2.11 -2.00
CA ALA A 13 -21.46 3.09 -3.01
C ALA A 13 -19.97 2.91 -3.37
N ARG A 14 -19.12 2.68 -2.37
CA ARG A 14 -17.68 2.51 -2.57
C ARG A 14 -17.30 1.17 -3.23
N LEU A 15 -17.99 0.08 -2.87
CA LEU A 15 -17.65 -1.26 -3.35
C LEU A 15 -18.48 -1.70 -4.56
N GLY A 16 -19.54 -0.96 -4.91
CA GLY A 16 -20.46 -1.33 -6.01
C GLY A 16 -21.19 -2.65 -5.78
N SER A 17 -21.21 -3.17 -4.55
CA SER A 17 -21.72 -4.50 -4.22
C SER A 17 -22.25 -4.58 -2.80
N ILE A 18 -23.53 -4.93 -2.67
CA ILE A 18 -24.17 -5.15 -1.37
C ILE A 18 -23.50 -6.29 -0.60
N THR A 19 -23.11 -7.38 -1.32
CA THR A 19 -22.47 -8.55 -0.69
C THR A 19 -21.09 -8.18 -0.11
N GLN A 20 -20.30 -7.39 -0.83
CA GLN A 20 -18.99 -6.94 -0.34
C GLN A 20 -19.14 -5.96 0.82
N ALA A 21 -20.09 -5.02 0.72
CA ALA A 21 -20.40 -4.09 1.82
C ALA A 21 -20.86 -4.82 3.08
N ALA A 22 -21.69 -5.85 2.95
CA ALA A 22 -22.13 -6.67 4.07
C ALA A 22 -20.95 -7.36 4.77
N ARG A 23 -20.01 -7.94 4.00
CA ARG A 23 -18.77 -8.52 4.55
C ARG A 23 -17.93 -7.46 5.27
N GLN A 24 -17.76 -6.30 4.67
CA GLN A 24 -16.98 -5.18 5.23
C GLN A 24 -17.56 -4.67 6.55
N LEU A 25 -18.89 -4.68 6.66
CA LEU A 25 -19.63 -4.23 7.87
C LEU A 25 -19.84 -5.32 8.93
N GLY A 26 -19.48 -6.58 8.63
CA GLY A 26 -19.80 -7.71 9.50
C GLY A 26 -21.30 -7.97 9.63
N LEU A 27 -22.09 -7.63 8.61
CA LEU A 27 -23.54 -7.75 8.56
C LEU A 27 -23.98 -8.80 7.53
N SER A 28 -25.27 -9.21 7.63
CA SER A 28 -25.87 -10.01 6.56
C SER A 28 -26.26 -9.12 5.35
N GLN A 29 -26.25 -9.69 4.15
CA GLN A 29 -26.68 -8.98 2.94
C GLN A 29 -28.15 -8.49 3.05
N PRO A 30 -29.13 -9.26 3.58
CA PRO A 30 -30.48 -8.74 3.82
C PRO A 30 -30.50 -7.52 4.73
N THR A 31 -29.65 -7.48 5.77
CA THR A 31 -29.58 -6.35 6.70
C THR A 31 -29.11 -5.07 5.99
N VAL A 32 -28.05 -5.16 5.18
CA VAL A 32 -27.55 -4.01 4.40
C VAL A 32 -28.60 -3.54 3.41
N THR A 33 -29.27 -4.47 2.71
CA THR A 33 -30.35 -4.14 1.76
C THR A 33 -31.51 -3.44 2.47
N ALA A 34 -31.95 -3.93 3.60
CA ALA A 34 -33.02 -3.34 4.39
C ALA A 34 -32.68 -1.93 4.90
N GLN A 35 -31.41 -1.73 5.33
CA GLN A 35 -30.94 -0.41 5.78
C GLN A 35 -30.93 0.62 4.67
N ILE A 36 -30.47 0.26 3.48
CA ILE A 36 -30.48 1.15 2.31
C ILE A 36 -31.93 1.46 1.90
N LYS A 37 -32.76 0.44 1.75
CA LYS A 37 -34.14 0.60 1.38
C LYS A 37 -34.91 1.48 2.38
N SER A 38 -34.70 1.27 3.67
CA SER A 38 -35.31 2.12 4.70
C SER A 38 -34.85 3.58 4.62
N LEU A 39 -33.62 3.85 4.17
CA LEU A 39 -33.13 5.20 3.94
C LEU A 39 -33.80 5.82 2.69
N GLU A 40 -33.91 5.06 1.63
CA GLU A 40 -34.54 5.49 0.37
C GLU A 40 -36.04 5.74 0.56
N ASP A 41 -36.75 4.84 1.24
CA ASP A 41 -38.18 4.94 1.50
C ASP A 41 -38.50 6.14 2.44
N LEU A 42 -37.65 6.41 3.44
CA LEU A 42 -37.87 7.48 4.41
C LEU A 42 -37.77 8.89 3.77
N TYR A 43 -36.90 9.04 2.78
CA TYR A 43 -36.63 10.33 2.12
C TYR A 43 -37.16 10.39 0.68
N GLU A 44 -37.90 9.35 0.26
CA GLU A 44 -38.47 9.23 -1.09
C GLU A 44 -37.44 9.47 -2.19
N VAL A 45 -36.24 8.89 -2.03
CA VAL A 45 -35.11 9.05 -2.94
C VAL A 45 -34.50 7.71 -3.32
N GLU A 46 -34.20 7.50 -4.60
CA GLU A 46 -33.38 6.35 -5.03
C GLU A 46 -31.90 6.73 -4.97
N LEU A 47 -31.13 5.99 -4.16
CA LEU A 47 -29.68 6.16 -4.03
C LEU A 47 -28.93 5.18 -4.94
N PHE A 48 -29.55 4.03 -5.25
CA PHE A 48 -29.02 3.02 -6.15
C PHE A 48 -30.09 2.60 -7.17
N ALA A 49 -29.66 2.36 -8.40
CA ALA A 49 -30.49 1.81 -9.49
C ALA A 49 -29.82 0.56 -10.08
N ARG A 50 -30.60 -0.26 -10.80
CA ARG A 50 -30.06 -1.36 -11.59
C ARG A 50 -29.88 -0.92 -13.03
N GLN A 51 -28.63 -0.81 -13.47
CA GLN A 51 -28.27 -0.58 -14.87
C GLN A 51 -27.64 -1.85 -15.45
N SER A 52 -28.25 -2.40 -16.51
CA SER A 52 -27.75 -3.62 -17.18
C SER A 52 -27.49 -4.79 -16.21
N GLY A 53 -28.35 -4.96 -15.20
CA GLY A 53 -28.25 -6.00 -14.20
C GLY A 53 -27.23 -5.75 -13.08
N ARG A 54 -26.49 -4.65 -13.12
CA ARG A 54 -25.52 -4.24 -12.08
C ARG A 54 -26.08 -3.11 -11.22
N LEU A 55 -25.67 -3.11 -9.96
CA LEU A 55 -25.98 -2.03 -9.04
C LEU A 55 -25.13 -0.80 -9.41
N ALA A 56 -25.78 0.32 -9.63
CA ALA A 56 -25.14 1.60 -9.93
C ALA A 56 -25.67 2.66 -8.94
N ILE A 57 -24.79 3.58 -8.54
CA ILE A 57 -25.16 4.74 -7.72
C ILE A 57 -25.89 5.76 -8.62
N THR A 58 -26.97 6.37 -8.12
CA THR A 58 -27.73 7.42 -8.83
C THR A 58 -27.04 8.78 -8.67
N ASP A 59 -27.53 9.80 -9.41
CA ASP A 59 -27.08 11.19 -9.24
C ASP A 59 -27.35 11.71 -7.81
N ALA A 60 -28.46 11.30 -7.20
CA ALA A 60 -28.77 11.62 -5.81
C ALA A 60 -27.75 10.97 -4.86
N GLY A 61 -27.44 9.71 -5.09
CA GLY A 61 -26.41 8.99 -4.34
C GLY A 61 -25.03 9.62 -4.50
N LEU A 62 -24.62 10.02 -5.72
CA LEU A 62 -23.35 10.70 -5.98
C LEU A 62 -23.22 12.03 -5.23
N LYS A 63 -24.30 12.82 -5.15
CA LYS A 63 -24.33 14.07 -4.38
C LYS A 63 -24.28 13.85 -2.88
N LEU A 64 -24.88 12.76 -2.39
CA LEU A 64 -24.92 12.42 -0.97
C LEU A 64 -23.60 11.84 -0.49
N LEU A 65 -22.90 11.08 -1.31
CA LEU A 65 -21.71 10.32 -0.94
C LEU A 65 -20.63 11.15 -0.22
N PRO A 66 -20.18 12.32 -0.71
CA PRO A 66 -19.16 13.12 -0.03
C PRO A 66 -19.62 13.63 1.34
N GLN A 67 -20.91 13.92 1.50
CA GLN A 67 -21.47 14.39 2.78
C GLN A 67 -21.48 13.26 3.81
N VAL A 68 -21.85 12.05 3.39
CA VAL A 68 -21.83 10.86 4.25
C VAL A 68 -20.39 10.50 4.63
N GLU A 69 -19.44 10.59 3.70
CA GLU A 69 -18.02 10.39 3.97
C GLU A 69 -17.53 11.33 5.06
N GLN A 70 -17.82 12.63 4.93
CA GLN A 70 -17.44 13.62 5.92
C GLN A 70 -18.07 13.37 7.29
N LEU A 71 -19.35 12.99 7.33
CA LEU A 71 -20.04 12.65 8.58
C LEU A 71 -19.40 11.44 9.28
N LEU A 72 -19.10 10.39 8.53
CA LEU A 72 -18.47 9.19 9.09
C LEU A 72 -17.07 9.47 9.63
N LEU A 73 -16.33 10.36 8.98
CA LEU A 73 -15.04 10.85 9.45
C LEU A 73 -15.16 11.62 10.76
N GLN A 74 -16.10 12.54 10.85
CA GLN A 74 -16.37 13.28 12.08
C GLN A 74 -16.81 12.35 13.23
N ALA A 75 -17.66 11.37 12.93
CA ALA A 75 -18.07 10.38 13.90
C ALA A 75 -16.87 9.57 14.45
N ALA A 76 -15.96 9.17 13.58
CA ALA A 76 -14.72 8.48 13.98
C ALA A 76 -13.79 9.38 14.81
N GLN A 77 -13.71 10.68 14.50
CA GLN A 77 -12.96 11.65 15.29
C GLN A 77 -13.55 11.83 16.70
N ILE A 78 -14.88 11.94 16.79
CA ILE A 78 -15.57 12.04 18.09
C ILE A 78 -15.33 10.77 18.93
N GLU A 79 -15.44 9.60 18.32
CA GLU A 79 -15.16 8.34 19.00
C GLU A 79 -13.70 8.27 19.48
N SER A 80 -12.75 8.72 18.65
CA SER A 80 -11.35 8.84 19.03
C SER A 80 -11.16 9.80 20.21
N SER A 81 -11.80 10.97 20.17
CA SER A 81 -11.72 11.97 21.25
C SER A 81 -12.31 11.45 22.57
N LEU A 82 -13.40 10.68 22.51
CA LEU A 82 -13.99 10.05 23.69
C LEU A 82 -13.07 8.97 24.28
N ARG A 83 -12.37 8.22 23.46
CA ARG A 83 -11.34 7.27 23.90
C ARG A 83 -10.11 7.97 24.50
N GLN A 84 -9.77 9.19 24.04
CA GLN A 84 -8.68 10.01 24.60
C GLN A 84 -8.91 10.46 26.05
N SER A 85 -10.17 10.50 26.49
CA SER A 85 -10.53 10.82 27.89
C SER A 85 -10.17 9.72 28.88
N GLY A 86 -9.76 8.54 28.39
CA GLY A 86 -9.23 7.43 29.17
C GLY A 86 -7.73 7.29 28.98
N THR A 87 -6.98 7.27 30.07
CA THR A 87 -5.51 7.31 30.18
C THR A 87 -4.74 6.11 29.58
N VAL A 88 -5.36 5.26 28.76
CA VAL A 88 -4.71 4.08 28.20
C VAL A 88 -4.78 4.13 26.67
N GLN A 89 -3.61 4.36 26.04
CA GLN A 89 -3.44 4.27 24.61
C GLN A 89 -3.51 2.80 24.18
N GLN A 90 -4.71 2.31 23.95
CA GLN A 90 -4.99 0.98 23.44
C GLN A 90 -5.66 1.08 22.08
N GLY A 91 -5.45 0.10 21.22
CA GLY A 91 -6.09 0.05 19.92
C GLY A 91 -5.24 -0.71 18.90
N GLN A 92 -5.66 -0.67 17.64
CA GLN A 92 -4.96 -1.30 16.54
C GLN A 92 -4.48 -0.25 15.55
N LEU A 93 -3.19 -0.27 15.21
CA LEU A 93 -2.60 0.50 14.13
C LEU A 93 -2.35 -0.44 12.93
N ARG A 94 -3.02 -0.17 11.81
CA ARG A 94 -2.92 -0.97 10.59
C ARG A 94 -2.03 -0.26 9.60
N ILE A 95 -0.97 -0.93 9.16
CA ILE A 95 0.04 -0.37 8.26
C ILE A 95 0.05 -1.19 6.97
N GLY A 96 -0.18 -0.54 5.83
CA GLY A 96 0.07 -1.10 4.52
C GLY A 96 1.52 -0.84 4.11
N ALA A 97 2.28 -1.85 3.72
CA ALA A 97 3.68 -1.66 3.39
C ALA A 97 4.06 -2.29 2.05
N THR A 98 4.62 -1.47 1.15
CA THR A 98 5.29 -1.96 -0.07
C THR A 98 6.64 -2.55 0.26
N ALA A 99 7.37 -1.93 1.18
CA ALA A 99 8.67 -2.33 1.68
C ALA A 99 8.68 -2.22 3.22
N PRO A 100 8.38 -3.30 3.96
CA PRO A 100 8.32 -3.26 5.42
C PRO A 100 9.61 -2.75 6.08
N TYR A 101 10.76 -2.96 5.47
CA TYR A 101 12.07 -2.56 6.00
C TYR A 101 12.14 -1.11 6.46
N TYR A 102 11.49 -0.18 5.73
CA TYR A 102 11.50 1.24 6.08
C TYR A 102 10.71 1.58 7.35
N VAL A 103 9.70 0.77 7.66
CA VAL A 103 8.81 1.05 8.81
C VAL A 103 9.15 0.23 10.04
N LEU A 104 9.92 -0.87 9.93
CA LEU A 104 10.22 -1.74 11.06
C LEU A 104 10.94 -1.02 12.20
N ASP A 105 11.93 -0.16 11.91
CA ASP A 105 12.62 0.62 12.94
C ASP A 105 11.68 1.64 13.62
N ILE A 106 10.72 2.19 12.85
CA ILE A 106 9.72 3.10 13.38
C ILE A 106 8.76 2.32 14.28
N ILE A 107 8.31 1.15 13.81
CA ILE A 107 7.44 0.24 14.58
C ILE A 107 8.09 -0.17 15.89
N GLN A 108 9.38 -0.52 15.89
CA GLN A 108 10.09 -0.88 17.10
C GLN A 108 10.07 0.25 18.15
N ARG A 109 10.37 1.49 17.72
CA ARG A 109 10.29 2.66 18.59
C ARG A 109 8.87 2.97 19.06
N TYR A 110 7.91 2.79 18.15
CA TYR A 110 6.50 3.01 18.43
C TYR A 110 5.97 2.01 19.48
N GLN A 111 6.29 0.72 19.34
CA GLN A 111 5.92 -0.32 20.31
C GLN A 111 6.55 -0.10 21.68
N ALA A 112 7.80 0.41 21.72
CA ALA A 112 8.45 0.74 22.98
C ALA A 112 7.75 1.91 23.70
N ALA A 113 7.20 2.88 22.96
CA ALA A 113 6.49 4.02 23.52
C ALA A 113 5.02 3.71 23.83
N LEU A 114 4.38 2.83 23.08
CA LEU A 114 2.96 2.49 23.12
C LEU A 114 2.76 0.96 23.15
N PRO A 115 3.14 0.29 24.24
CA PRO A 115 3.20 -1.18 24.30
C PRO A 115 1.83 -1.87 24.27
N LEU A 116 0.75 -1.14 24.48
CA LEU A 116 -0.62 -1.68 24.49
C LEU A 116 -1.34 -1.49 23.14
N VAL A 117 -0.62 -1.02 22.10
CA VAL A 117 -1.17 -0.87 20.75
C VAL A 117 -0.81 -2.10 19.92
N ASP A 118 -1.82 -2.78 19.41
CA ASP A 118 -1.64 -3.86 18.44
C ASP A 118 -1.25 -3.28 17.08
N ILE A 119 -0.23 -3.83 16.45
CA ILE A 119 0.20 -3.42 15.11
C ILE A 119 -0.02 -4.56 14.14
N SER A 120 -0.67 -4.26 13.02
CA SER A 120 -0.75 -5.18 11.89
C SER A 120 -0.09 -4.58 10.64
N ILE A 121 0.66 -5.41 9.91
CA ILE A 121 1.29 -5.02 8.65
C ILE A 121 0.68 -5.85 7.53
N GLN A 122 0.13 -5.18 6.53
CA GLN A 122 -0.35 -5.77 5.29
C GLN A 122 0.63 -5.43 4.18
N SER A 123 1.09 -6.43 3.42
CA SER A 123 2.00 -6.22 2.30
C SER A 123 1.25 -6.17 0.96
N GLY A 124 1.79 -5.38 0.03
CA GLY A 124 1.26 -5.25 -1.33
C GLY A 124 2.12 -4.32 -2.18
N ASN A 125 1.70 -4.07 -3.41
CA ASN A 125 2.38 -3.07 -4.25
C ASN A 125 1.87 -1.64 -3.97
N SER A 126 2.56 -0.64 -4.53
CA SER A 126 2.27 0.77 -4.29
C SER A 126 0.81 1.14 -4.54
N ARG A 127 0.23 0.66 -5.65
CA ARG A 127 -1.18 0.93 -6.00
C ARG A 127 -2.14 0.34 -4.96
N GLN A 128 -1.91 -0.91 -4.57
CA GLN A 128 -2.75 -1.60 -3.58
C GLN A 128 -2.70 -0.91 -2.21
N MET A 129 -1.53 -0.46 -1.77
CA MET A 129 -1.37 0.18 -0.45
C MET A 129 -2.01 1.56 -0.41
N ILE A 130 -1.87 2.37 -1.46
CA ILE A 130 -2.57 3.66 -1.56
C ILE A 130 -4.08 3.47 -1.64
N GLN A 131 -4.56 2.47 -2.37
CA GLN A 131 -5.98 2.14 -2.43
C GLN A 131 -6.50 1.70 -1.06
N ALA A 132 -5.79 0.81 -0.37
CA ALA A 132 -6.15 0.36 0.98
C ALA A 132 -6.22 1.52 1.99
N LEU A 133 -5.34 2.52 1.87
CA LEU A 133 -5.37 3.75 2.66
C LEU A 133 -6.61 4.59 2.34
N ALA A 134 -6.91 4.79 1.06
CA ALA A 134 -8.08 5.55 0.62
C ALA A 134 -9.41 4.90 1.01
N GLU A 135 -9.42 3.57 1.14
CA GLU A 135 -10.57 2.76 1.55
C GLU A 135 -10.62 2.50 3.07
N TYR A 136 -9.76 3.15 3.86
CA TYR A 136 -9.68 2.99 5.33
C TYR A 136 -9.38 1.55 5.80
N GLN A 137 -8.87 0.70 4.94
CA GLN A 137 -8.44 -0.65 5.30
C GLN A 137 -7.16 -0.63 6.13
N VAL A 138 -6.29 0.37 5.87
CA VAL A 138 -5.10 0.67 6.68
C VAL A 138 -5.11 2.12 7.15
N ASP A 139 -4.37 2.41 8.20
CA ASP A 139 -4.28 3.73 8.82
C ASP A 139 -3.10 4.54 8.29
N LEU A 140 -2.04 3.84 7.93
CA LEU A 140 -0.84 4.34 7.29
C LEU A 140 -0.48 3.44 6.11
N ALA A 141 0.13 3.99 5.07
CA ALA A 141 0.61 3.20 3.95
C ALA A 141 2.01 3.64 3.53
N THR A 142 2.88 2.70 3.17
CA THR A 142 4.07 3.05 2.41
C THR A 142 3.85 2.83 0.92
N SER A 143 4.50 3.64 0.11
CA SER A 143 4.45 3.53 -1.33
C SER A 143 5.67 4.19 -1.95
N SER A 144 6.25 3.53 -2.94
CA SER A 144 7.32 4.10 -3.77
C SER A 144 6.78 5.00 -4.89
N HIS A 145 5.46 5.07 -5.06
CA HIS A 145 4.82 5.95 -6.03
C HIS A 145 4.56 7.32 -5.43
N LEU A 146 4.91 8.37 -6.19
CA LEU A 146 4.58 9.74 -5.82
C LEU A 146 3.11 10.01 -6.15
N ASP A 147 2.25 9.96 -5.15
CA ASP A 147 0.84 10.28 -5.30
C ASP A 147 0.59 11.77 -5.09
N SER A 148 -0.22 12.37 -5.96
CA SER A 148 -0.57 13.78 -5.95
C SER A 148 -1.94 14.06 -5.34
N ASP A 149 -2.62 13.06 -4.77
CA ASP A 149 -3.92 13.25 -4.11
C ASP A 149 -3.77 14.25 -2.95
N PRO A 150 -4.48 15.40 -2.99
CA PRO A 150 -4.37 16.43 -1.97
C PRO A 150 -4.85 15.98 -0.58
N ARG A 151 -5.62 14.89 -0.52
CA ARG A 151 -6.06 14.29 0.75
C ARG A 151 -4.94 13.57 1.49
N LEU A 152 -3.84 13.28 0.82
CA LEU A 152 -2.72 12.55 1.40
C LEU A 152 -1.69 13.51 2.03
N LEU A 153 -1.25 13.18 3.23
CA LEU A 153 0.00 13.65 3.84
C LEU A 153 1.10 12.68 3.45
N ARG A 154 2.25 13.17 3.07
CA ARG A 154 3.41 12.37 2.67
C ARG A 154 4.64 12.74 3.47
N ILE A 155 5.39 11.71 3.91
CA ILE A 155 6.72 11.82 4.52
C ILE A 155 7.66 10.93 3.72
N GLU A 156 8.78 11.45 3.23
CA GLU A 156 9.82 10.63 2.60
C GLU A 156 10.58 9.85 3.68
N LEU A 157 10.61 8.53 3.56
CA LEU A 157 11.30 7.63 4.49
C LEU A 157 12.74 7.35 4.05
N GLY A 158 12.98 7.36 2.76
CA GLY A 158 14.29 7.12 2.19
C GLY A 158 14.24 7.08 0.66
N ARG A 159 15.42 6.90 0.08
CA ARG A 159 15.59 6.81 -1.37
C ARG A 159 16.82 5.94 -1.65
N ASP A 160 16.61 4.84 -2.33
CA ASP A 160 17.66 3.86 -2.60
C ASP A 160 17.87 3.65 -4.10
N PRO A 161 19.12 3.54 -4.56
CA PRO A 161 19.39 3.16 -5.94
C PRO A 161 18.96 1.71 -6.19
N LEU A 162 18.60 1.43 -7.42
CA LEU A 162 18.41 0.04 -7.86
C LEU A 162 19.76 -0.67 -7.92
N ALA A 163 19.78 -1.95 -7.58
CA ALA A 163 20.95 -2.80 -7.63
C ALA A 163 20.59 -4.16 -8.22
N LEU A 164 21.55 -4.78 -8.90
CA LEU A 164 21.41 -6.13 -9.43
C LEU A 164 21.67 -7.14 -8.33
N VAL A 165 20.83 -8.16 -8.23
CA VAL A 165 21.02 -9.30 -7.31
C VAL A 165 21.17 -10.57 -8.12
N VAL A 166 22.25 -11.27 -7.89
CA VAL A 166 22.61 -12.52 -8.58
C VAL A 166 23.01 -13.60 -7.58
N HIS A 167 22.95 -14.85 -8.00
CA HIS A 167 23.50 -15.96 -7.22
C HIS A 167 25.03 -15.82 -7.11
N ALA A 168 25.63 -16.20 -5.99
CA ALA A 168 27.07 -16.09 -5.74
C ALA A 168 27.94 -16.83 -6.77
N GLN A 169 27.41 -17.88 -7.40
CA GLN A 169 28.11 -18.63 -8.46
C GLN A 169 27.79 -18.11 -9.87
N HIS A 170 26.95 -17.10 -10.00
CA HIS A 170 26.61 -16.54 -11.30
C HIS A 170 27.84 -15.87 -11.95
N PRO A 171 28.04 -15.93 -13.28
CA PRO A 171 29.19 -15.28 -13.93
C PRO A 171 29.32 -13.80 -13.61
N LEU A 172 28.20 -13.07 -13.51
CA LEU A 172 28.17 -11.66 -13.16
C LEU A 172 28.67 -11.37 -11.74
N ALA A 173 28.61 -12.33 -10.82
CA ALA A 173 29.13 -12.16 -9.46
C ALA A 173 30.65 -11.94 -9.40
N ARG A 174 31.37 -12.19 -10.50
CA ARG A 174 32.81 -12.00 -10.58
C ARG A 174 33.23 -10.58 -11.00
N PHE A 175 32.26 -9.74 -11.39
CA PHE A 175 32.55 -8.36 -11.73
C PHE A 175 32.97 -7.58 -10.48
N THR A 176 34.02 -6.80 -10.62
CA THR A 176 34.57 -5.93 -9.55
C THR A 176 34.23 -4.46 -9.77
N HIS A 177 33.49 -4.15 -10.82
CA HIS A 177 33.03 -2.83 -11.19
C HIS A 177 31.52 -2.87 -11.48
N PRO A 178 30.82 -1.72 -11.58
CA PRO A 178 29.40 -1.69 -11.93
C PRO A 178 29.10 -2.47 -13.20
N ILE A 179 27.97 -3.18 -13.21
CA ILE A 179 27.56 -4.05 -14.32
C ILE A 179 26.98 -3.23 -15.47
N PRO A 180 27.55 -3.27 -16.67
CA PRO A 180 26.94 -2.67 -17.83
C PRO A 180 25.57 -3.30 -18.13
N LEU A 181 24.55 -2.49 -18.39
CA LEU A 181 23.19 -2.99 -18.63
C LEU A 181 23.09 -4.00 -19.79
N LYS A 182 23.97 -3.91 -20.77
CA LYS A 182 24.06 -4.87 -21.91
C LYS A 182 24.30 -6.31 -21.47
N GLU A 183 24.94 -6.53 -20.32
CA GLU A 183 25.19 -7.86 -19.78
C GLU A 183 23.89 -8.60 -19.36
N LEU A 184 22.80 -7.83 -19.16
CA LEU A 184 21.49 -8.39 -18.80
C LEU A 184 20.76 -8.98 -20.02
N ALA A 185 21.20 -8.69 -21.26
CA ALA A 185 20.57 -9.17 -22.50
C ALA A 185 20.57 -10.71 -22.62
N GLY A 186 21.61 -11.37 -22.11
CA GLY A 186 21.74 -12.82 -22.13
C GLY A 186 20.99 -13.55 -21.02
N GLU A 187 20.42 -12.86 -20.07
CA GLU A 187 19.99 -13.40 -18.79
C GLU A 187 18.48 -13.66 -18.71
N THR A 188 18.09 -14.54 -17.78
CA THR A 188 16.70 -14.62 -17.30
C THR A 188 16.51 -13.57 -16.22
N LEU A 189 15.72 -12.55 -16.49
CA LEU A 189 15.39 -11.50 -15.53
C LEU A 189 14.12 -11.85 -14.77
N ILE A 190 14.21 -11.89 -13.46
CA ILE A 190 13.07 -12.12 -12.58
C ILE A 190 12.51 -10.76 -12.17
N LEU A 191 11.27 -10.46 -12.54
CA LEU A 191 10.60 -9.19 -12.27
C LEU A 191 9.43 -9.37 -11.32
N ARG A 192 9.11 -8.31 -10.62
CA ARG A 192 7.87 -8.16 -9.85
C ARG A 192 6.65 -8.15 -10.77
N GLU A 193 5.48 -8.25 -10.17
CA GLU A 193 4.18 -8.10 -10.83
C GLU A 193 3.96 -6.69 -11.39
N HIS A 194 3.04 -6.56 -12.32
CA HIS A 194 2.59 -5.26 -12.82
C HIS A 194 2.01 -4.39 -11.68
N GLY A 195 2.42 -3.10 -11.64
CA GLY A 195 2.09 -2.16 -10.56
C GLY A 195 3.18 -2.01 -9.52
N SER A 196 4.27 -2.80 -9.58
CA SER A 196 5.48 -2.60 -8.80
C SER A 196 6.32 -1.45 -9.40
N MET A 197 6.72 -0.49 -8.57
CA MET A 197 7.60 0.60 -8.99
C MET A 197 9.01 0.12 -9.31
N THR A 198 9.52 -0.89 -8.61
CA THR A 198 10.83 -1.51 -8.93
C THR A 198 10.81 -2.09 -10.34
N ARG A 199 9.72 -2.80 -10.71
CA ARG A 199 9.55 -3.30 -12.08
C ARG A 199 9.50 -2.16 -13.10
N LEU A 200 8.66 -1.16 -12.87
CA LEU A 200 8.51 -0.02 -13.79
C LEU A 200 9.86 0.66 -14.05
N LEU A 201 10.61 0.97 -13.00
CA LEU A 201 11.91 1.62 -13.14
C LEU A 201 12.94 0.71 -13.83
N THR A 202 12.90 -0.60 -13.56
CA THR A 202 13.77 -1.57 -14.24
C THR A 202 13.45 -1.65 -15.73
N GLU A 203 12.18 -1.75 -16.11
CA GLU A 203 11.75 -1.78 -17.51
C GLU A 203 12.12 -0.50 -18.24
N GLN A 204 11.92 0.68 -17.64
CA GLN A 204 12.33 1.98 -18.21
C GLN A 204 13.84 2.09 -18.41
N MET A 205 14.62 1.64 -17.43
CA MET A 205 16.09 1.63 -17.51
C MET A 205 16.57 0.73 -18.66
N LEU A 206 16.00 -0.46 -18.81
CA LEU A 206 16.35 -1.39 -19.89
C LEU A 206 15.90 -0.86 -21.27
N GLU A 207 14.72 -0.26 -21.36
CA GLU A 207 14.21 0.35 -22.57
C GLU A 207 15.11 1.51 -23.04
N THR A 208 15.49 2.40 -22.11
CA THR A 208 16.41 3.52 -22.39
C THR A 208 17.77 3.01 -22.89
N ALA A 209 18.27 1.92 -22.31
CA ALA A 209 19.52 1.29 -22.70
C ALA A 209 19.39 0.41 -23.96
N GLN A 210 18.19 0.23 -24.50
CA GLN A 210 17.88 -0.69 -25.61
C GLN A 210 18.31 -2.14 -25.33
N VAL A 211 18.17 -2.59 -24.10
CA VAL A 211 18.52 -3.94 -23.65
C VAL A 211 17.24 -4.76 -23.42
N SER A 212 17.20 -5.93 -24.04
CA SER A 212 16.12 -6.90 -23.87
C SER A 212 16.65 -8.18 -23.22
N PRO A 213 16.19 -8.55 -22.03
CA PRO A 213 16.58 -9.82 -21.41
C PRO A 213 16.16 -11.01 -22.29
N ARG A 214 16.93 -12.11 -22.21
CA ARG A 214 16.60 -13.34 -22.95
C ARG A 214 15.23 -13.91 -22.56
N LYS A 215 14.86 -13.81 -21.28
CA LYS A 215 13.61 -14.31 -20.72
C LYS A 215 13.20 -13.45 -19.53
N ILE A 216 11.90 -13.28 -19.36
CA ILE A 216 11.33 -12.69 -18.16
C ILE A 216 10.58 -13.77 -17.39
N LEU A 217 10.82 -13.85 -16.07
CA LEU A 217 10.06 -14.62 -15.12
C LEU A 217 9.35 -13.66 -14.16
N GLU A 218 8.02 -13.69 -14.11
CA GLU A 218 7.25 -12.85 -13.21
C GLU A 218 6.96 -13.55 -11.89
N ILE A 219 7.29 -12.90 -10.77
CA ILE A 219 7.01 -13.36 -9.42
C ILE A 219 6.53 -12.17 -8.58
N ALA A 220 5.35 -12.26 -7.96
CA ALA A 220 4.74 -11.13 -7.24
C ALA A 220 5.35 -10.81 -5.88
N SER A 221 6.08 -11.73 -5.23
CA SER A 221 6.66 -11.55 -3.89
C SER A 221 8.17 -11.33 -3.97
N ARG A 222 8.69 -10.31 -3.26
CA ARG A 222 10.13 -10.07 -3.13
C ARG A 222 10.85 -11.26 -2.52
N GLU A 223 10.28 -11.84 -1.49
CA GLU A 223 10.82 -13.01 -0.79
C GLU A 223 10.93 -14.19 -1.75
N SER A 224 9.91 -14.39 -2.57
CA SER A 224 9.92 -15.46 -3.58
C SER A 224 10.92 -15.19 -4.71
N ILE A 225 11.09 -13.94 -5.13
CA ILE A 225 12.14 -13.55 -6.08
C ILE A 225 13.53 -13.84 -5.48
N ARG A 226 13.75 -13.42 -4.22
CA ARG A 226 15.00 -13.69 -3.52
C ARG A 226 15.31 -15.17 -3.48
N GLU A 227 14.33 -15.99 -3.15
CA GLU A 227 14.44 -17.45 -3.15
C GLU A 227 14.72 -18.03 -4.55
N ALA A 228 14.12 -17.45 -5.60
CA ALA A 228 14.41 -17.86 -6.96
C ALA A 228 15.85 -17.53 -7.39
N VAL A 229 16.37 -16.36 -6.99
CA VAL A 229 17.78 -15.98 -7.25
C VAL A 229 18.74 -16.89 -6.48
N ILE A 230 18.44 -17.22 -5.21
CA ILE A 230 19.22 -18.19 -4.40
C ILE A 230 19.27 -19.56 -5.10
N ARG A 231 18.22 -19.97 -5.79
CA ARG A 231 18.19 -21.21 -6.58
C ARG A 231 18.79 -21.07 -7.98
N ASN A 232 19.41 -19.94 -8.28
CA ASN A 232 20.04 -19.64 -9.57
C ASN A 232 19.07 -19.77 -10.76
N MET A 233 17.79 -19.40 -10.54
CA MET A 233 16.75 -19.43 -11.60
C MET A 233 16.82 -18.22 -12.53
N GLY A 234 17.59 -17.19 -12.17
CA GLY A 234 17.79 -15.96 -12.90
C GLY A 234 18.38 -14.88 -12.00
N ILE A 235 18.43 -13.67 -12.55
CA ILE A 235 18.90 -12.47 -11.85
C ILE A 235 17.71 -11.53 -11.60
N SER A 236 17.82 -10.60 -10.65
CA SER A 236 16.76 -9.64 -10.38
C SER A 236 17.31 -8.29 -9.96
N VAL A 237 16.48 -7.25 -10.06
CA VAL A 237 16.78 -5.89 -9.63
C VAL A 237 15.93 -5.56 -8.40
N PHE A 238 16.59 -5.02 -7.37
CA PHE A 238 15.99 -4.61 -6.09
C PHE A 238 16.39 -3.17 -5.76
N ALA A 239 15.65 -2.50 -4.89
CA ALA A 239 16.21 -1.37 -4.16
C ALA A 239 17.35 -1.89 -3.26
N ARG A 240 18.49 -1.20 -3.25
CA ARG A 240 19.73 -1.74 -2.64
C ARG A 240 19.57 -2.23 -1.21
N HIS A 241 18.86 -1.48 -0.36
CA HIS A 241 18.65 -1.87 1.04
C HIS A 241 17.69 -3.07 1.22
N GLU A 242 16.86 -3.39 0.22
CA GLU A 242 15.99 -4.56 0.23
C GLU A 242 16.75 -5.87 -0.05
N ALA A 243 17.94 -5.75 -0.63
CA ALA A 243 18.83 -6.88 -0.91
C ALA A 243 19.56 -7.29 0.36
N SER A 244 18.85 -7.95 1.28
CA SER A 244 19.44 -8.44 2.54
C SER A 244 20.55 -9.43 2.28
N ALA A 245 21.64 -9.35 3.10
CA ALA A 245 22.80 -10.21 3.00
C ALA A 245 22.42 -11.69 3.08
N HIS A 246 22.96 -12.49 2.18
CA HIS A 246 22.83 -13.95 2.16
C HIS A 246 24.09 -14.56 1.55
N PRO A 247 24.60 -15.72 2.04
CA PRO A 247 25.82 -16.33 1.52
C PRO A 247 25.78 -16.62 0.01
N ASP A 248 24.62 -16.98 -0.50
CA ASP A 248 24.43 -17.34 -1.90
C ASP A 248 23.99 -16.16 -2.78
N LEU A 249 23.97 -14.93 -2.27
CA LEU A 249 23.58 -13.74 -3.03
C LEU A 249 24.72 -12.73 -3.09
N VAL A 250 24.88 -12.12 -4.25
CA VAL A 250 25.77 -10.99 -4.46
C VAL A 250 24.93 -9.81 -4.97
N VAL A 251 25.13 -8.66 -4.35
CA VAL A 251 24.49 -7.39 -4.74
C VAL A 251 25.52 -6.55 -5.50
N LEU A 252 25.20 -6.22 -6.71
CA LEU A 252 26.10 -5.53 -7.66
C LEU A 252 25.53 -4.19 -8.06
N ASP A 253 26.38 -3.19 -8.20
CA ASP A 253 26.00 -1.91 -8.77
C ASP A 253 25.79 -2.04 -10.27
N LEU A 254 24.84 -1.29 -10.81
CA LEU A 254 24.61 -1.14 -12.23
C LEU A 254 25.37 0.07 -12.75
N ASP A 255 25.88 0.00 -13.99
CA ASP A 255 26.56 1.10 -14.67
C ASP A 255 25.55 2.06 -15.34
N GLY A 256 25.90 3.34 -15.38
CA GLY A 256 25.10 4.40 -16.01
C GLY A 256 24.15 5.12 -15.05
N GLU A 257 23.10 5.71 -15.61
CA GLU A 257 22.07 6.41 -14.83
C GLU A 257 21.09 5.42 -14.19
N VAL A 258 21.42 5.00 -12.98
CA VAL A 258 20.60 4.04 -12.22
C VAL A 258 19.47 4.79 -11.53
N PRO A 259 18.20 4.42 -11.78
CA PRO A 259 17.08 5.02 -11.08
C PRO A 259 17.16 4.79 -9.58
N THR A 260 16.71 5.78 -8.80
CA THR A 260 16.52 5.64 -7.36
C THR A 260 15.05 5.40 -7.06
N LEU A 261 14.77 4.44 -6.19
CA LEU A 261 13.44 4.13 -5.70
C LEU A 261 13.18 4.93 -4.41
N PRO A 262 12.33 5.96 -4.44
CA PRO A 262 11.91 6.64 -3.21
C PRO A 262 10.90 5.77 -2.47
N GLU A 263 10.87 5.89 -1.15
CA GLU A 263 9.82 5.30 -0.33
C GLU A 263 9.19 6.38 0.54
N TYR A 264 7.88 6.46 0.51
CA TYR A 264 7.10 7.46 1.22
C TYR A 264 6.14 6.79 2.20
N LEU A 265 5.96 7.39 3.36
CA LEU A 265 4.85 7.10 4.26
C LEU A 265 3.70 8.04 3.94
N TYR A 266 2.53 7.47 3.76
CA TYR A 266 1.29 8.18 3.49
C TYR A 266 0.30 8.02 4.63
N CYS A 267 -0.43 9.10 4.89
CA CYS A 267 -1.56 9.15 5.81
C CYS A 267 -2.64 10.05 5.22
N LEU A 268 -3.91 9.75 5.48
CA LEU A 268 -4.99 10.71 5.18
C LEU A 268 -4.82 11.96 6.05
N ARG A 269 -4.82 13.16 5.43
CA ARG A 269 -4.59 14.44 6.13
C ARG A 269 -5.56 14.66 7.30
N GLU A 270 -6.79 14.26 7.14
CA GLU A 270 -7.83 14.36 8.16
C GLU A 270 -7.57 13.45 9.37
N ARG A 271 -6.78 12.37 9.20
CA ARG A 271 -6.42 11.44 10.27
C ARG A 271 -5.05 11.70 10.89
N ARG A 272 -4.32 12.71 10.43
CA ARG A 272 -2.95 13.00 10.88
C ARG A 272 -2.81 13.23 12.39
N HIS A 273 -3.88 13.72 13.03
CA HIS A 273 -3.93 13.98 14.48
C HIS A 273 -4.64 12.87 15.26
N ALA A 274 -4.96 11.74 14.62
CA ALA A 274 -5.52 10.60 15.33
C ALA A 274 -4.50 10.04 16.33
N GLN A 275 -4.97 9.66 17.51
CA GLN A 275 -4.17 9.28 18.67
C GLN A 275 -3.07 8.25 18.39
N LEU A 276 -3.36 7.26 17.54
CA LEU A 276 -2.39 6.22 17.17
C LEU A 276 -1.54 6.57 15.96
N ILE A 277 -1.99 7.52 15.13
CA ILE A 277 -1.30 7.89 13.88
C ILE A 277 -0.26 8.98 14.14
N GLU A 278 -0.62 10.04 14.88
CA GLU A 278 0.25 11.20 15.10
C GLU A 278 1.61 10.85 15.71
N PRO A 279 1.71 10.01 16.76
CA PRO A 279 3.00 9.60 17.30
C PRO A 279 3.87 8.85 16.26
N PHE A 280 3.24 8.01 15.43
CA PHE A 280 3.96 7.30 14.38
C PHE A 280 4.52 8.25 13.32
N LEU A 281 3.74 9.25 12.89
CA LEU A 281 4.18 10.28 11.95
C LEU A 281 5.34 11.11 12.51
N GLN A 282 5.28 11.49 13.80
CA GLN A 282 6.36 12.21 14.48
C GLN A 282 7.65 11.39 14.52
N MET A 283 7.56 10.08 14.82
CA MET A 283 8.71 9.18 14.82
C MET A 283 9.28 8.97 13.41
N ALA A 284 8.43 8.97 12.38
CA ALA A 284 8.88 8.90 11.00
C ALA A 284 9.65 10.16 10.57
N GLN A 285 9.21 11.35 11.01
CA GLN A 285 9.88 12.63 10.72
C GLN A 285 11.21 12.78 11.47
N SER A 286 11.33 12.23 12.67
CA SER A 286 12.56 12.32 13.49
C SER A 286 13.67 11.35 13.06
N ARG A 287 13.50 10.63 11.96
CA ARG A 287 14.48 9.68 11.39
C ARG A 287 15.65 10.38 10.65
N ARG A 288 15.63 11.70 10.56
CA ARG A 288 16.69 12.51 9.92
C ARG A 288 17.89 12.71 10.82
#